data_5d2ec5408ecad139027174421cefad33
#
_entry.id   5d2ec5408ecad139027174421cefad33
#
_cell.length_a   1.000
_cell.length_b   1.000
_cell.length_c   1.000
_cell.angle_alpha   90.00
_cell.angle_beta   90.00
_cell.angle_gamma   90.00
#
_symmetry.space_group_name_H-M   'P 1'
#
loop_
_entity.id
_entity.type
_entity.pdbx_description
1 polymer ?
#
loop_
_entity_poly.entity_id
_entity_poly.type
_entity_poly.pdbx_seq_one_letter_code
_entity_poly.pdbx_strand_id
1 'polypeptide(L)' 'MKPAALRDMTIAELREQLQKDRQELFNLRFQAATQQLENPRRVREVRKNVARILTILSQRGFKEAG' A
#
# COMPACT_ATOMS: atom_id res chain seq x y z
N MET A 1 2.51 -2.19 -7.93
CA MET A 1 1.50 -2.04 -8.99
C MET A 1 1.78 -0.79 -9.81
N LYS A 2 1.46 -0.83 -11.09
CA LYS A 2 1.63 0.34 -11.95
C LYS A 2 0.56 1.38 -11.62
N PRO A 3 0.88 2.70 -11.67
CA PRO A 3 -0.11 3.75 -11.39
C PRO A 3 -1.37 3.66 -12.24
N ALA A 4 -1.22 3.28 -13.53
CA ALA A 4 -2.37 3.14 -14.42
C ALA A 4 -3.35 2.08 -13.94
N ALA A 5 -2.85 0.94 -13.45
CA ALA A 5 -3.68 -0.14 -12.93
C ALA A 5 -4.46 0.33 -11.69
N LEU A 6 -3.83 1.11 -10.83
CA LEU A 6 -4.48 1.65 -9.65
C LEU A 6 -5.59 2.64 -10.00
N ARG A 7 -5.39 3.45 -11.04
CA ARG A 7 -6.38 4.44 -11.47
C ARG A 7 -7.63 3.81 -12.06
N ASP A 8 -7.51 2.60 -12.61
CA ASP A 8 -8.64 1.87 -13.17
C ASP A 8 -9.48 1.15 -12.12
N MET A 9 -9.02 1.12 -10.88
CA MET A 9 -9.72 0.45 -9.78
C MET A 9 -10.84 1.33 -9.22
N THR A 10 -11.91 0.68 -8.75
CA THR A 10 -12.96 1.38 -7.99
C THR A 10 -12.45 1.77 -6.61
N ILE A 11 -13.17 2.69 -5.94
CA ILE A 11 -12.82 3.08 -4.57
C ILE A 11 -12.80 1.86 -3.65
N ALA A 12 -13.79 0.97 -3.78
CA ALA A 12 -13.84 -0.26 -2.97
C ALA A 12 -12.62 -1.15 -3.20
N GLU A 13 -12.23 -1.31 -4.47
CA GLU A 13 -11.04 -2.09 -4.83
C GLU A 13 -9.76 -1.45 -4.30
N LEU A 14 -9.66 -0.12 -4.38
CA LEU A 14 -8.50 0.60 -3.85
C LEU A 14 -8.39 0.44 -2.34
N ARG A 15 -9.51 0.53 -1.62
CA ARG A 15 -9.51 0.34 -0.17
C ARG A 15 -9.09 -1.07 0.21
N GLU A 16 -9.56 -2.07 -0.52
CA GLU A 16 -9.18 -3.45 -0.30
C GLU A 16 -7.69 -3.67 -0.55
N GLN A 17 -7.17 -3.11 -1.64
CA GLN A 17 -5.74 -3.19 -1.95
C GLN A 17 -4.91 -2.48 -0.89
N LEU A 18 -5.39 -1.34 -0.39
CA LEU A 18 -4.72 -0.60 0.68
C LEU A 18 -4.61 -1.44 1.95
N GLN A 19 -5.66 -2.15 2.32
CA GLN A 19 -5.64 -3.04 3.49
C GLN A 19 -4.61 -4.15 3.33
N LYS A 20 -4.57 -4.76 2.15
CA LYS A 20 -3.59 -5.82 1.86
C LYS A 20 -2.17 -5.29 1.93
N ASP A 21 -1.93 -4.13 1.35
CA ASP A 21 -0.59 -3.53 1.32
C ASP A 21 -0.15 -3.10 2.72
N ARG A 22 -1.05 -2.57 3.53
CA ARG A 22 -0.74 -2.21 4.92
C ARG A 22 -0.41 -3.44 5.75
N GLN A 23 -1.15 -4.53 5.56
CA GLN A 23 -0.88 -5.79 6.25
C GLN A 23 0.48 -6.34 5.85
N GLU A 24 0.80 -6.32 4.56
CA GLU A 24 2.10 -6.75 4.08
C GLU A 24 3.22 -5.89 4.65
N LEU A 25 3.03 -4.57 4.67
CA LEU A 25 4.02 -3.64 5.22
C LEU A 25 4.28 -3.92 6.71
N PHE A 26 3.21 -4.18 7.46
CA PHE A 26 3.33 -4.54 8.87
C PHE A 26 4.18 -5.82 9.04
N ASN A 27 3.88 -6.84 8.24
CA ASN A 27 4.62 -8.09 8.30
C ASN A 27 6.09 -7.91 7.93
N LEU A 28 6.37 -7.10 6.91
CA LEU A 28 7.74 -6.80 6.50
C LEU A 28 8.50 -6.04 7.58
N ARG A 29 7.85 -5.09 8.24
CA ARG A 29 8.46 -4.36 9.36
C ARG A 29 8.76 -5.29 10.53
N PHE A 30 7.87 -6.23 10.79
CA PHE A 30 8.09 -7.23 11.83
C PHE A 30 9.29 -8.10 11.50
N GLN A 31 9.41 -8.56 10.24
CA GLN A 31 10.56 -9.33 9.78
C GLN A 31 11.86 -8.53 9.93
N ALA A 32 11.83 -7.24 9.59
CA ALA A 32 13.01 -6.39 9.75
C ALA A 32 13.42 -6.26 11.21
N ALA A 33 12.45 -6.13 12.11
CA ALA A 33 12.72 -6.00 13.54
C ALA A 33 13.34 -7.28 14.11
N THR A 34 13.02 -8.44 13.55
CA THR A 34 13.57 -9.73 13.98
C THR A 34 14.78 -10.17 13.14
N GLN A 35 15.27 -9.30 12.26
CA GLN A 35 16.41 -9.56 11.36
C GLN A 35 16.16 -10.72 10.39
N GLN A 36 14.89 -10.96 10.06
CA GLN A 36 14.50 -12.03 9.13
C GLN A 36 14.10 -11.49 7.75
N LEU A 37 14.30 -10.19 7.51
CA LEU A 37 13.94 -9.57 6.24
C LEU A 37 14.95 -9.96 5.17
N GLU A 38 14.49 -10.70 4.16
CA GLU A 38 15.33 -11.15 3.05
C GLU A 38 15.39 -10.16 1.90
N ASN A 39 14.33 -9.32 1.73
CA ASN A 39 14.24 -8.42 0.60
C ASN A 39 13.79 -7.03 1.04
N PRO A 40 14.74 -6.13 1.36
CA PRO A 40 14.39 -4.75 1.76
C PRO A 40 13.75 -3.93 0.64
N ARG A 41 13.96 -4.34 -0.62
CA ARG A 41 13.35 -3.68 -1.77
C ARG A 41 11.82 -3.78 -1.74
N ARG A 42 11.29 -4.89 -1.22
CA ARG A 42 9.84 -5.10 -1.12
C ARG A 42 9.19 -4.08 -0.18
N VAL A 43 9.86 -3.71 0.89
CA VAL A 43 9.36 -2.68 1.82
C VAL A 43 9.12 -1.36 1.06
N ARG A 44 10.09 -0.95 0.24
CA ARG A 44 9.97 0.29 -0.53
C ARG A 44 8.84 0.21 -1.55
N GLU A 45 8.71 -0.92 -2.23
CA GLU A 45 7.64 -1.13 -3.21
C GLU A 45 6.25 -1.03 -2.57
N VAL A 46 6.06 -1.70 -1.44
CA VAL A 46 4.77 -1.67 -0.73
C VAL A 46 4.46 -0.29 -0.21
N ARG A 47 5.45 0.41 0.35
CA ARG A 47 5.26 1.78 0.82
C ARG A 47 4.85 2.71 -0.32
N LYS A 48 5.47 2.58 -1.49
CA LYS A 48 5.09 3.37 -2.67
C LYS A 48 3.66 3.07 -3.11
N ASN A 49 3.26 1.80 -3.09
CA ASN A 49 1.90 1.42 -3.44
C ASN A 49 0.89 2.03 -2.48
N VAL A 50 1.14 1.97 -1.19
CA VAL A 50 0.28 2.61 -0.18
C VAL A 50 0.15 4.10 -0.44
N ALA A 51 1.27 4.79 -0.69
CA ALA A 51 1.24 6.23 -0.96
C ALA A 51 0.45 6.56 -2.22
N ARG A 52 0.62 5.77 -3.29
CA ARG A 52 -0.12 5.96 -4.54
C ARG A 52 -1.62 5.75 -4.36
N ILE A 53 -2.01 4.71 -3.65
CA ILE A 53 -3.42 4.43 -3.38
C ILE A 53 -4.06 5.57 -2.58
N LEU A 54 -3.38 6.04 -1.54
CA LEU A 54 -3.86 7.16 -0.74
C LEU A 54 -4.00 8.43 -1.57
N THR A 55 -3.06 8.70 -2.46
CA THR A 55 -3.12 9.85 -3.36
C THR A 55 -4.34 9.76 -4.28
N ILE A 56 -4.57 8.61 -4.89
CA ILE A 56 -5.69 8.42 -5.80
C ILE A 56 -7.02 8.53 -5.05
N LEU A 57 -7.13 7.94 -3.87
CA LEU A 57 -8.33 8.06 -3.05
C LEU A 57 -8.61 9.51 -2.69
N SER A 58 -7.57 10.25 -2.33
CA SER A 58 -7.69 11.68 -2.03
C SER A 58 -8.17 12.47 -3.23
N GLN A 59 -7.64 12.18 -4.42
CA GLN A 59 -8.06 12.84 -5.66
C GLN A 59 -9.53 12.56 -5.99
N ARG A 60 -10.04 11.41 -5.59
CA ARG A 60 -11.46 11.04 -5.79
C ARG A 60 -12.37 11.55 -4.68
N GLY A 61 -11.84 12.34 -3.76
CA GLY A 61 -12.60 12.91 -2.65
C GLY A 61 -12.84 11.98 -1.48
N PHE A 62 -12.20 10.80 -1.48
CA PHE A 62 -12.28 9.88 -0.34
C PHE A 62 -11.22 10.27 0.68
N LYS A 63 -11.65 10.53 1.91
CA LYS A 63 -10.73 10.80 3.01
C LYS A 63 -10.76 9.62 3.97
N GLU A 64 -9.62 9.01 4.16
CA GLU A 64 -9.48 7.97 5.16
C GLU A 64 -9.28 8.62 6.54
N ALA A 65 -10.15 8.24 7.48
CA ALA A 65 -10.05 8.73 8.86
C ALA A 65 -8.87 8.05 9.54
N GLY A 66 -7.98 8.83 10.06
CA GLY A 66 -6.82 8.32 10.80
C GLY A 66 -5.53 8.53 10.13
#